data_a514d819b2daae30b881a301ab0497ab
#
_entry.id   a514d819b2daae30b881a301ab0497ab
#
_cell.length_a   1.000
_cell.length_b   1.000
_cell.length_c   1.000
_cell.angle_alpha   90.00
_cell.angle_beta   90.00
_cell.angle_gamma   90.00
#
_symmetry.space_group_name_H-M   'P 1'
#
loop_
_entity.id
_entity.type
_entity.pdbx_description
1 polymer ?
#
loop_
_entity_poly.entity_id
_entity_poly.type
_entity_poly.pdbx_seq_one_letter_code
_entity_poly.pdbx_strand_id
1 'polypeptide(L)'
;VCTYLRSNVALMKKMIEEGYQDPETLQGRIDAVNEWLKDPKLLEADANAEYAAVIEIDLSEITEPILACPNDPDDVKLLSDIQGTPIQDIFLGSCMTNIGHFRAAAEIWRGEKFNPNVRTWVCPPTRMDQDKLKEEAVFSVFSAMGARLEIAGCSLCMGNQARVPDGVNMFSTSTRNFDDRIGNGAQVYLGSAELGAVTSTMGKLPTPAEYLAVYKEKVAPKKDEI
;
A
#
# COMPACT_ATOMS: atom_id res chain seq x y z
N VAL A 1 5.62 0.23 17.06
CA VAL A 1 4.41 0.34 17.92
C VAL A 1 4.38 1.70 18.62
N CYS A 2 5.38 2.06 19.46
CA CYS A 2 5.33 3.30 20.26
C CYS A 2 5.18 4.58 19.41
N THR A 3 5.88 4.68 18.28
CA THR A 3 5.74 5.82 17.35
C THR A 3 4.31 5.94 16.81
N TYR A 4 3.73 4.83 16.38
CA TYR A 4 2.35 4.77 15.90
C TYR A 4 1.35 5.20 16.99
N LEU A 5 1.52 4.71 18.22
CA LEU A 5 0.64 5.10 19.33
C LEU A 5 0.74 6.59 19.67
N ARG A 6 1.94 7.20 19.60
CA ARG A 6 2.09 8.65 19.77
C ARG A 6 1.36 9.44 18.67
N SER A 7 1.42 8.96 17.42
CA SER A 7 0.68 9.57 16.31
C SER A 7 -0.83 9.45 16.51
N ASN A 8 -1.32 8.31 17.03
CA ASN A 8 -2.73 8.14 17.38
C ASN A 8 -3.17 9.10 18.50
N VAL A 9 -2.33 9.31 19.51
CA VAL A 9 -2.61 10.30 20.57
C VAL A 9 -2.76 11.70 19.96
N ALA A 10 -1.85 12.08 19.05
CA ALA A 10 -1.93 13.37 18.37
C ALA A 10 -3.22 13.51 17.55
N LEU A 11 -3.60 12.46 16.82
CA LEU A 11 -4.85 12.43 16.06
C LEU A 11 -6.08 12.57 16.97
N MET A 12 -6.15 11.82 18.07
CA MET A 12 -7.28 11.89 19.00
C MET A 12 -7.41 13.28 19.63
N LYS A 13 -6.30 13.94 19.97
CA LYS A 13 -6.31 15.34 20.44
C LYS A 13 -6.89 16.28 19.39
N LYS A 14 -6.43 16.16 18.13
CA LYS A 14 -6.96 16.95 17.01
C LYS A 14 -8.47 16.72 16.82
N MET A 15 -8.94 15.47 16.93
CA MET A 15 -10.37 15.16 16.84
C MET A 15 -11.19 15.85 17.93
N ILE A 16 -10.67 15.90 19.16
CA ILE A 16 -11.32 16.64 20.27
C ILE A 16 -11.39 18.13 19.95
N GLU A 17 -10.29 18.72 19.48
CA GLU A 17 -10.21 20.14 19.08
C GLU A 17 -11.17 20.48 17.94
N GLU A 18 -11.38 19.54 17.00
CA GLU A 18 -12.32 19.67 15.88
C GLU A 18 -13.80 19.43 16.29
N GLY A 19 -14.08 19.17 17.55
CA GLY A 19 -15.44 19.03 18.07
C GLY A 19 -16.03 17.63 17.94
N TYR A 20 -15.22 16.60 18.11
CA TYR A 20 -15.71 15.22 18.17
C TYR A 20 -16.79 15.04 19.24
N GLN A 21 -17.87 14.33 18.92
CA GLN A 21 -19.08 14.26 19.74
C GLN A 21 -18.89 13.61 21.12
N ASP A 22 -17.89 12.75 21.28
CA ASP A 22 -17.57 12.07 22.54
C ASP A 22 -16.10 12.32 22.94
N PRO A 23 -15.77 13.54 23.40
CA PRO A 23 -14.41 13.90 23.77
C PRO A 23 -13.91 13.17 25.03
N GLU A 24 -14.80 12.79 25.94
CA GLU A 24 -14.43 12.11 27.19
C GLU A 24 -13.86 10.70 26.92
N THR A 25 -14.49 9.93 26.04
CA THR A 25 -13.98 8.62 25.62
C THR A 25 -12.63 8.75 24.93
N LEU A 26 -12.43 9.75 24.05
CA LEU A 26 -11.14 9.98 23.41
C LEU A 26 -10.08 10.38 24.45
N GLN A 27 -10.40 11.26 25.39
CA GLN A 27 -9.47 11.63 26.45
C GLN A 27 -9.06 10.43 27.30
N GLY A 28 -9.99 9.57 27.70
CA GLY A 28 -9.70 8.34 28.43
C GLY A 28 -8.76 7.40 27.66
N ARG A 29 -8.92 7.29 26.33
CA ARG A 29 -8.00 6.52 25.46
C ARG A 29 -6.62 7.15 25.37
N ILE A 30 -6.54 8.47 25.25
CA ILE A 30 -5.27 9.22 25.26
C ILE A 30 -4.51 8.95 26.56
N ASP A 31 -5.21 9.03 27.70
CA ASP A 31 -4.59 8.83 29.02
C ASP A 31 -4.09 7.39 29.18
N ALA A 32 -4.88 6.40 28.76
CA ALA A 32 -4.49 4.99 28.80
C ALA A 32 -3.26 4.71 27.92
N VAL A 33 -3.22 5.26 26.71
CA VAL A 33 -2.07 5.10 25.80
C VAL A 33 -0.83 5.78 26.37
N ASN A 34 -0.96 6.99 26.91
CA ASN A 34 0.16 7.72 27.52
C ASN A 34 0.69 6.99 28.76
N GLU A 35 -0.17 6.38 29.56
CA GLU A 35 0.25 5.57 30.71
C GLU A 35 1.01 4.34 30.25
N TRP A 36 0.50 3.58 29.26
CA TRP A 36 1.19 2.42 28.70
C TRP A 36 2.55 2.80 28.10
N LEU A 37 2.68 3.96 27.44
CA LEU A 37 3.92 4.45 26.83
C LEU A 37 5.02 4.79 27.83
N LYS A 38 4.73 4.87 29.15
CA LYS A 38 5.76 5.08 30.18
C LYS A 38 6.62 3.84 30.42
N ASP A 39 6.00 2.64 30.32
CA ASP A 39 6.67 1.34 30.44
C ASP A 39 6.04 0.37 29.42
N PRO A 40 6.38 0.52 28.12
CA PRO A 40 5.73 -0.23 27.08
C PRO A 40 6.15 -1.70 27.12
N LYS A 41 5.18 -2.58 27.35
CA LYS A 41 5.37 -4.05 27.32
C LYS A 41 4.73 -4.62 26.07
N LEU A 42 5.54 -5.19 25.20
CA LEU A 42 5.10 -5.94 24.02
C LEU A 42 4.96 -7.42 24.37
N LEU A 43 4.03 -8.09 23.68
CA LEU A 43 3.98 -9.55 23.73
C LEU A 43 5.22 -10.10 23.02
N GLU A 44 5.95 -10.92 23.72
CA GLU A 44 7.12 -11.63 23.21
C GLU A 44 6.94 -13.13 23.53
N ALA A 45 7.54 -13.98 22.69
CA ALA A 45 7.54 -15.40 22.97
C ALA A 45 8.44 -15.70 24.20
N ASP A 46 8.05 -16.70 24.97
CA ASP A 46 8.89 -17.17 26.07
C ASP A 46 10.26 -17.64 25.55
N ALA A 47 11.31 -17.46 26.35
CA ALA A 47 12.67 -17.82 25.96
C ALA A 47 12.85 -19.32 25.62
N ASN A 48 11.95 -20.16 26.12
CA ASN A 48 11.90 -21.60 25.87
C ASN A 48 10.68 -22.04 25.06
N ALA A 49 10.07 -21.13 24.28
CA ALA A 49 8.93 -21.46 23.43
C ALA A 49 9.32 -22.54 22.42
N GLU A 50 8.49 -23.56 22.32
CA GLU A 50 8.64 -24.60 21.31
C GLU A 50 7.87 -24.24 20.04
N TYR A 51 8.55 -24.28 18.89
CA TYR A 51 7.96 -23.98 17.58
C TYR A 51 7.75 -25.27 16.78
N ALA A 52 6.62 -25.36 16.11
CA ALA A 52 6.33 -26.52 15.25
C ALA A 52 7.27 -26.58 14.03
N ALA A 53 7.75 -25.43 13.55
CA ALA A 53 8.74 -25.33 12.49
C ALA A 53 9.49 -23.99 12.59
N VAL A 54 10.71 -23.98 12.11
CA VAL A 54 11.50 -22.77 11.88
C VAL A 54 11.78 -22.69 10.39
N ILE A 55 11.40 -21.55 9.77
CA ILE A 55 11.61 -21.30 8.34
C ILE A 55 12.58 -20.13 8.21
N GLU A 56 13.70 -20.39 7.57
CA GLU A 56 14.70 -19.37 7.26
C GLU A 56 14.57 -18.96 5.79
N ILE A 57 14.47 -17.66 5.53
CA ILE A 57 14.38 -17.08 4.18
C ILE A 57 15.49 -16.06 4.02
N ASP A 58 16.45 -16.34 3.13
CA ASP A 58 17.49 -15.39 2.76
C ASP A 58 16.92 -14.38 1.74
N LEU A 59 16.65 -13.16 2.20
CA LEU A 59 16.11 -12.12 1.32
C LEU A 59 17.08 -11.68 0.22
N SER A 60 18.37 -12.00 0.33
CA SER A 60 19.36 -11.71 -0.71
C SER A 60 19.19 -12.58 -1.97
N GLU A 61 18.52 -13.70 -1.84
CA GLU A 61 18.18 -14.58 -2.96
C GLU A 61 17.00 -14.06 -3.80
N ILE A 62 16.23 -13.10 -3.26
CA ILE A 62 15.09 -12.49 -3.98
C ILE A 62 15.62 -11.34 -4.83
N THR A 63 15.87 -11.60 -6.10
CA THR A 63 16.53 -10.66 -7.03
C THR A 63 15.58 -9.89 -7.92
N GLU A 64 14.29 -10.23 -7.92
CA GLU A 64 13.23 -9.57 -8.69
C GLU A 64 11.89 -9.61 -7.95
N PRO A 65 10.91 -8.76 -8.32
CA PRO A 65 9.59 -8.79 -7.72
C PRO A 65 8.88 -10.14 -7.91
N ILE A 66 8.12 -10.51 -6.87
CA ILE A 66 7.25 -11.68 -6.85
C ILE A 66 5.80 -11.18 -6.79
N LEU A 67 4.92 -11.78 -7.59
CA LEU A 67 3.50 -11.41 -7.65
C LEU A 67 2.62 -12.63 -7.38
N ALA A 68 1.50 -12.41 -6.68
CA ALA A 68 0.41 -13.38 -6.71
C ALA A 68 -0.42 -13.17 -7.99
N CYS A 69 -0.64 -14.24 -8.72
CA CYS A 69 -1.34 -14.23 -10.00
C CYS A 69 -2.86 -14.22 -9.82
N PRO A 70 -3.61 -13.95 -10.88
CA PRO A 70 -5.05 -13.73 -10.77
C PRO A 70 -5.80 -14.85 -10.09
N ASN A 71 -6.59 -14.40 -9.13
CA ASN A 71 -7.67 -15.06 -8.42
C ASN A 71 -7.22 -16.22 -7.51
N ASP A 72 -5.90 -16.40 -7.35
CA ASP A 72 -5.34 -17.39 -6.43
C ASP A 72 -4.12 -16.78 -5.69
N PRO A 73 -4.17 -16.59 -4.36
CA PRO A 73 -3.04 -16.06 -3.61
C PRO A 73 -1.84 -17.03 -3.53
N ASP A 74 -2.05 -18.30 -3.82
CA ASP A 74 -1.01 -19.34 -3.81
C ASP A 74 -0.33 -19.52 -5.17
N ASP A 75 -0.93 -19.01 -6.27
CA ASP A 75 -0.26 -18.95 -7.58
C ASP A 75 0.71 -17.77 -7.64
N VAL A 76 1.92 -18.01 -7.13
CA VAL A 76 2.99 -17.01 -7.03
C VAL A 76 3.99 -17.17 -8.15
N LYS A 77 4.33 -16.08 -8.86
CA LYS A 77 5.29 -16.07 -9.99
C LYS A 77 6.30 -14.93 -9.85
N LEU A 78 7.47 -15.16 -10.42
CA LEU A 78 8.46 -14.11 -10.62
C LEU A 78 7.98 -13.13 -11.69
N LEU A 79 8.40 -11.88 -11.58
CA LEU A 79 8.05 -10.85 -12.57
C LEU A 79 8.50 -11.26 -13.98
N SER A 80 9.66 -11.91 -14.11
CA SER A 80 10.19 -12.41 -15.37
C SER A 80 9.27 -13.42 -16.08
N ASP A 81 8.49 -14.21 -15.33
CA ASP A 81 7.57 -15.20 -15.88
C ASP A 81 6.31 -14.59 -16.51
N ILE A 82 5.93 -13.41 -16.03
CA ILE A 82 4.66 -12.74 -16.40
C ILE A 82 4.86 -11.33 -16.97
N GLN A 83 6.11 -10.92 -17.20
CA GLN A 83 6.45 -9.63 -17.81
C GLN A 83 5.71 -9.41 -19.14
N GLY A 84 5.38 -8.17 -19.45
CA GLY A 84 4.66 -7.81 -20.67
C GLY A 84 3.15 -7.98 -20.59
N THR A 85 2.61 -8.59 -19.52
CA THR A 85 1.16 -8.70 -19.33
C THR A 85 0.51 -7.30 -19.30
N PRO A 86 -0.47 -7.01 -20.19
CA PRO A 86 -1.15 -5.72 -20.21
C PRO A 86 -1.95 -5.51 -18.93
N ILE A 87 -1.88 -4.30 -18.37
CA ILE A 87 -2.62 -3.89 -17.17
C ILE A 87 -3.44 -2.63 -17.48
N GLN A 88 -4.74 -2.67 -17.23
CA GLN A 88 -5.67 -1.58 -17.51
C GLN A 88 -6.05 -0.79 -16.25
N ASP A 89 -6.00 -1.40 -15.09
CA ASP A 89 -6.33 -0.77 -13.82
C ASP A 89 -5.23 -1.00 -12.78
N ILE A 90 -4.94 0.04 -12.00
CA ILE A 90 -3.99 -0.01 -10.89
C ILE A 90 -4.71 0.46 -9.62
N PHE A 91 -4.55 -0.28 -8.53
CA PHE A 91 -4.99 0.14 -7.21
C PHE A 91 -3.83 0.14 -6.23
N LEU A 92 -3.44 1.34 -5.78
CA LEU A 92 -2.52 1.53 -4.67
C LEU A 92 -3.31 1.87 -3.41
N GLY A 93 -3.37 0.95 -2.49
CA GLY A 93 -4.15 1.08 -1.26
C GLY A 93 -4.37 -0.26 -0.58
N SER A 94 -4.99 -0.25 0.48
CA SER A 94 -5.47 -1.29 1.40
C SER A 94 -5.01 -1.01 2.82
N CYS A 95 -5.60 -1.67 3.80
CA CYS A 95 -5.22 -1.56 5.21
C CYS A 95 -3.77 -2.03 5.51
N MET A 96 -3.14 -2.76 4.59
CA MET A 96 -1.76 -3.25 4.72
C MET A 96 -0.73 -2.38 3.97
N THR A 97 -1.17 -1.40 3.20
CA THR A 97 -0.28 -0.49 2.48
C THR A 97 0.10 0.67 3.39
N ASN A 98 1.31 0.66 3.94
CA ASN A 98 1.77 1.73 4.83
C ASN A 98 2.17 3.00 4.05
N ILE A 99 2.41 4.09 4.78
CA ILE A 99 2.68 5.41 4.22
C ILE A 99 3.94 5.43 3.32
N GLY A 100 4.97 4.63 3.65
CA GLY A 100 6.20 4.53 2.86
C GLY A 100 5.94 4.06 1.42
N HIS A 101 5.00 3.13 1.22
CA HIS A 101 4.64 2.67 -0.12
C HIS A 101 4.05 3.78 -1.00
N PHE A 102 3.26 4.68 -0.41
CA PHE A 102 2.73 5.84 -1.13
C PHE A 102 3.82 6.86 -1.46
N ARG A 103 4.79 7.06 -0.55
CA ARG A 103 5.94 7.92 -0.80
C ARG A 103 6.81 7.36 -1.92
N ALA A 104 7.11 6.06 -1.90
CA ALA A 104 7.86 5.38 -2.95
C ALA A 104 7.17 5.50 -4.33
N ALA A 105 5.86 5.25 -4.39
CA ALA A 105 5.09 5.44 -5.61
C ALA A 105 5.14 6.90 -6.11
N ALA A 106 5.06 7.88 -5.21
CA ALA A 106 5.16 9.30 -5.58
C ALA A 106 6.53 9.65 -6.17
N GLU A 107 7.61 9.10 -5.65
CA GLU A 107 8.94 9.33 -6.23
C GLU A 107 9.07 8.75 -7.64
N ILE A 108 8.49 7.58 -7.89
CA ILE A 108 8.43 6.99 -9.24
C ILE A 108 7.61 7.90 -10.18
N TRP A 109 6.48 8.41 -9.71
CA TRP A 109 5.56 9.21 -10.52
C TRP A 109 5.98 10.67 -10.72
N ARG A 110 6.91 11.17 -9.94
CA ARG A 110 7.34 12.57 -10.03
C ARG A 110 7.92 12.90 -11.41
N GLY A 111 7.22 13.78 -12.14
CA GLY A 111 7.59 14.19 -13.49
C GLY A 111 7.17 13.23 -14.62
N GLU A 112 6.50 12.13 -14.28
CA GLU A 112 6.01 11.13 -15.24
C GLU A 112 4.55 11.41 -15.66
N LYS A 113 4.05 10.54 -16.54
CA LYS A 113 2.64 10.47 -16.95
C LYS A 113 2.18 9.03 -16.95
N PHE A 114 0.93 8.79 -16.57
CA PHE A 114 0.33 7.47 -16.74
C PHE A 114 0.20 7.10 -18.22
N ASN A 115 0.29 5.80 -18.50
CA ASN A 115 -0.14 5.29 -19.78
C ASN A 115 -1.63 5.66 -20.00
N PRO A 116 -2.02 6.23 -21.15
CA PRO A 116 -3.38 6.70 -21.38
C PRO A 116 -4.46 5.61 -21.29
N ASN A 117 -4.06 4.35 -21.39
CA ASN A 117 -4.98 3.20 -21.28
C ASN A 117 -5.06 2.63 -19.86
N VAL A 118 -4.40 3.26 -18.86
CA VAL A 118 -4.38 2.80 -17.49
C VAL A 118 -5.11 3.77 -16.57
N ARG A 119 -6.05 3.25 -15.80
CA ARG A 119 -6.68 3.99 -14.69
C ARG A 119 -5.96 3.64 -13.40
N THR A 120 -5.58 4.65 -12.66
CA THR A 120 -4.90 4.49 -11.38
C THR A 120 -5.71 5.06 -10.24
N TRP A 121 -5.91 4.25 -9.22
CA TRP A 121 -6.64 4.57 -8.00
C TRP A 121 -5.67 4.61 -6.84
N VAL A 122 -5.81 5.59 -5.97
CA VAL A 122 -5.00 5.72 -4.75
C VAL A 122 -5.92 5.89 -3.56
N CYS A 123 -5.78 5.02 -2.56
CA CYS A 123 -6.60 5.04 -1.36
C CYS A 123 -5.74 4.76 -0.13
N PRO A 124 -5.33 5.76 0.65
CA PRO A 124 -4.60 5.56 1.89
C PRO A 124 -5.41 4.72 2.89
N PRO A 125 -4.76 3.92 3.76
CA PRO A 125 -5.46 3.05 4.69
C PRO A 125 -6.20 3.80 5.78
N THR A 126 -5.64 4.91 6.24
CA THR A 126 -6.20 5.72 7.34
C THR A 126 -6.25 7.19 6.99
N ARG A 127 -7.14 7.92 7.69
CA ARG A 127 -7.19 9.39 7.60
C ARG A 127 -5.86 10.03 8.05
N MET A 128 -5.21 9.44 9.02
CA MET A 128 -3.91 9.91 9.51
C MET A 128 -2.84 9.86 8.41
N ASP A 129 -2.76 8.73 7.67
CA ASP A 129 -1.85 8.60 6.54
C ASP A 129 -2.21 9.59 5.42
N GLN A 130 -3.51 9.73 5.13
CA GLN A 130 -3.99 10.70 4.14
C GLN A 130 -3.59 12.13 4.48
N ASP A 131 -3.78 12.55 5.72
CA ASP A 131 -3.46 13.90 6.16
C ASP A 131 -1.94 14.12 6.10
N LYS A 132 -1.15 13.13 6.53
CA LYS A 132 0.31 13.20 6.47
C LYS A 132 0.83 13.29 5.03
N LEU A 133 0.32 12.49 4.11
CA LEU A 133 0.67 12.54 2.69
C LEU A 133 0.27 13.88 2.04
N LYS A 134 -0.80 14.53 2.52
CA LYS A 134 -1.17 15.90 2.08
C LYS A 134 -0.17 16.93 2.60
N GLU A 135 0.20 16.87 3.88
CA GLU A 135 1.21 17.76 4.48
C GLU A 135 2.55 17.68 3.74
N GLU A 136 2.93 16.48 3.31
CA GLU A 136 4.17 16.21 2.55
C GLU A 136 4.05 16.54 1.05
N ALA A 137 2.92 17.07 0.60
CA ALA A 137 2.60 17.36 -0.80
C ALA A 137 2.63 16.13 -1.74
N VAL A 138 2.60 14.91 -1.20
CA VAL A 138 2.57 13.67 -1.98
C VAL A 138 1.27 13.57 -2.80
N PHE A 139 0.15 14.01 -2.24
CA PHE A 139 -1.13 14.08 -2.97
C PHE A 139 -1.09 14.98 -4.20
N SER A 140 -0.24 16.01 -4.20
CA SER A 140 -0.05 16.86 -5.38
C SER A 140 0.58 16.11 -6.54
N VAL A 141 1.51 15.18 -6.24
CA VAL A 141 2.09 14.29 -7.26
C VAL A 141 1.02 13.36 -7.83
N PHE A 142 0.21 12.73 -6.98
CA PHE A 142 -0.86 11.85 -7.41
C PHE A 142 -1.88 12.57 -8.31
N SER A 143 -2.28 13.77 -7.91
CA SER A 143 -3.20 14.61 -8.69
C SER A 143 -2.59 15.02 -10.02
N ALA A 144 -1.32 15.40 -10.05
CA ALA A 144 -0.62 15.80 -11.28
C ALA A 144 -0.51 14.63 -12.27
N MET A 145 -0.39 13.41 -11.78
CA MET A 145 -0.43 12.19 -12.59
C MET A 145 -1.83 11.86 -13.13
N GLY A 146 -2.88 12.42 -12.54
CA GLY A 146 -4.27 12.09 -12.87
C GLY A 146 -4.80 10.85 -12.13
N ALA A 147 -4.19 10.50 -11.00
CA ALA A 147 -4.71 9.42 -10.17
C ALA A 147 -6.06 9.78 -9.56
N ARG A 148 -6.97 8.83 -9.52
CA ARG A 148 -8.22 8.95 -8.78
C ARG A 148 -7.95 8.74 -7.30
N LEU A 149 -8.12 9.80 -6.54
CA LEU A 149 -7.92 9.80 -5.09
C LEU A 149 -9.22 9.44 -4.40
N GLU A 150 -9.19 8.40 -3.58
CA GLU A 150 -10.34 7.93 -2.81
C GLU A 150 -10.21 8.30 -1.33
N ILE A 151 -11.34 8.33 -0.64
CA ILE A 151 -11.39 8.52 0.82
C ILE A 151 -10.65 7.36 1.47
N ALA A 152 -9.84 7.68 2.51
CA ALA A 152 -9.09 6.68 3.27
C ALA A 152 -9.98 5.51 3.71
N GLY A 153 -9.54 4.29 3.41
CA GLY A 153 -10.29 3.07 3.70
C GLY A 153 -10.07 1.95 2.70
N CYS A 154 -11.08 1.12 2.50
CA CYS A 154 -10.98 -0.10 1.68
C CYS A 154 -11.39 0.05 0.21
N SER A 155 -11.90 1.16 -0.25
CA SER A 155 -12.26 1.45 -1.64
C SER A 155 -12.35 0.20 -2.57
N LEU A 156 -11.44 0.07 -3.54
CA LEU A 156 -11.35 -1.07 -4.47
C LEU A 156 -10.85 -2.38 -3.82
N CYS A 157 -10.30 -2.35 -2.61
CA CYS A 157 -9.80 -3.57 -1.96
C CYS A 157 -10.88 -4.66 -1.82
N MET A 158 -12.13 -4.26 -1.62
CA MET A 158 -13.29 -5.14 -1.48
C MET A 158 -14.33 -5.01 -2.61
N GLY A 159 -14.10 -4.14 -3.58
CA GLY A 159 -15.08 -3.87 -4.64
C GLY A 159 -16.40 -3.24 -4.18
N ASN A 160 -16.43 -2.66 -2.97
CA ASN A 160 -17.66 -2.12 -2.37
C ASN A 160 -17.98 -0.71 -2.83
N GLN A 161 -16.95 0.15 -2.92
CA GLN A 161 -17.12 1.57 -3.28
C GLN A 161 -16.91 1.82 -4.76
N ALA A 162 -16.11 0.97 -5.41
CA ALA A 162 -15.87 1.03 -6.84
C ALA A 162 -15.56 -0.37 -7.38
N ARG A 163 -15.83 -0.57 -8.65
CA ARG A 163 -15.52 -1.80 -9.39
C ARG A 163 -14.81 -1.44 -10.69
N VAL A 164 -13.98 -2.36 -11.17
CA VAL A 164 -13.36 -2.27 -12.48
C VAL A 164 -14.29 -2.86 -13.55
N PRO A 165 -14.11 -2.55 -14.84
CA PRO A 165 -14.84 -3.20 -15.92
C PRO A 165 -14.63 -4.70 -15.94
N ASP A 166 -15.57 -5.43 -16.56
CA ASP A 166 -15.51 -6.87 -16.72
C ASP A 166 -14.28 -7.30 -17.51
N GLY A 167 -13.62 -8.37 -17.05
CA GLY A 167 -12.53 -9.01 -17.77
C GLY A 167 -11.21 -8.24 -17.86
N VAL A 168 -11.04 -7.12 -17.15
CA VAL A 168 -9.78 -6.36 -17.19
C VAL A 168 -8.69 -7.00 -16.36
N ASN A 169 -7.44 -6.80 -16.76
CA ASN A 169 -6.27 -7.07 -15.92
C ASN A 169 -6.02 -5.88 -15.00
N MET A 170 -5.92 -6.15 -13.71
CA MET A 170 -5.67 -5.17 -12.69
C MET A 170 -4.45 -5.53 -11.85
N PHE A 171 -3.64 -4.54 -11.53
CA PHE A 171 -2.62 -4.65 -10.51
C PHE A 171 -3.10 -4.02 -9.19
N SER A 172 -2.83 -4.66 -8.07
CA SER A 172 -3.30 -4.19 -6.76
C SER A 172 -2.31 -4.44 -5.64
N THR A 173 -2.23 -3.51 -4.70
CA THR A 173 -1.52 -3.69 -3.42
C THR A 173 -2.41 -4.24 -2.31
N SER A 174 -3.60 -4.74 -2.65
CA SER A 174 -4.51 -5.37 -1.69
C SER A 174 -4.00 -6.75 -1.25
N THR A 175 -4.64 -7.31 -0.21
CA THR A 175 -4.21 -8.57 0.42
C THR A 175 -5.16 -9.74 0.14
N ARG A 176 -6.10 -9.56 -0.77
CA ARG A 176 -7.10 -10.59 -1.13
C ARG A 176 -7.06 -10.84 -2.61
N ASN A 177 -7.10 -12.12 -2.98
CA ASN A 177 -7.16 -12.54 -4.38
C ASN A 177 -8.14 -13.71 -4.52
N PHE A 178 -9.27 -13.47 -5.18
CA PHE A 178 -10.32 -14.45 -5.48
C PHE A 178 -11.19 -13.94 -6.63
N ASP A 179 -11.89 -14.84 -7.28
CA ASP A 179 -12.73 -14.54 -8.44
C ASP A 179 -13.75 -13.43 -8.19
N ASP A 180 -13.96 -12.59 -9.18
CA ASP A 180 -14.97 -11.53 -9.22
C ASP A 180 -14.93 -10.50 -8.08
N ARG A 181 -13.85 -10.47 -7.30
CA ARG A 181 -13.71 -9.60 -6.12
C ARG A 181 -14.01 -8.12 -6.41
N ILE A 182 -13.50 -7.61 -7.52
CA ILE A 182 -13.53 -6.18 -7.85
C ILE A 182 -14.18 -5.87 -9.20
N GLY A 183 -14.52 -6.90 -9.97
CA GLY A 183 -15.16 -6.84 -11.28
C GLY A 183 -15.42 -8.25 -11.78
N ASN A 184 -16.44 -8.44 -12.59
CA ASN A 184 -16.79 -9.74 -13.12
C ASN A 184 -15.70 -10.20 -14.11
N GLY A 185 -15.08 -11.36 -13.84
CA GLY A 185 -13.98 -11.89 -14.64
C GLY A 185 -12.67 -11.06 -14.58
N ALA A 186 -12.56 -10.09 -13.68
CA ALA A 186 -11.37 -9.29 -13.55
C ALA A 186 -10.18 -10.14 -13.05
N GLN A 187 -9.03 -9.98 -13.71
CA GLN A 187 -7.79 -10.70 -13.41
C GLN A 187 -6.88 -9.83 -12.56
N VAL A 188 -6.76 -10.15 -11.26
CA VAL A 188 -6.06 -9.30 -10.29
C VAL A 188 -4.68 -9.86 -9.96
N TYR A 189 -3.64 -9.10 -10.29
CA TYR A 189 -2.25 -9.36 -9.87
C TYR A 189 -1.96 -8.60 -8.59
N LEU A 190 -1.41 -9.26 -7.56
CA LEU A 190 -0.98 -8.60 -6.33
C LEU A 190 0.54 -8.41 -6.32
N GLY A 191 0.98 -7.21 -5.96
CA GLY A 191 2.40 -6.88 -5.87
C GLY A 191 2.67 -5.60 -5.08
N SER A 192 3.92 -5.13 -5.10
CA SER A 192 4.34 -3.94 -4.37
C SER A 192 3.84 -2.64 -5.00
N ALA A 193 3.75 -1.57 -4.20
CA ALA A 193 3.35 -0.26 -4.69
C ALA A 193 4.33 0.30 -5.71
N GLU A 194 5.61 0.06 -5.54
CA GLU A 194 6.67 0.47 -6.47
C GLU A 194 6.49 -0.18 -7.84
N LEU A 195 6.21 -1.48 -7.86
CA LEU A 195 5.95 -2.19 -9.10
C LEU A 195 4.66 -1.70 -9.76
N GLY A 196 3.60 -1.47 -8.98
CA GLY A 196 2.35 -0.87 -9.47
C GLY A 196 2.56 0.52 -10.06
N ALA A 197 3.41 1.33 -9.43
CA ALA A 197 3.74 2.66 -9.93
C ALA A 197 4.46 2.60 -11.30
N VAL A 198 5.46 1.73 -11.46
CA VAL A 198 6.12 1.52 -12.76
C VAL A 198 5.13 0.97 -13.81
N THR A 199 4.34 -0.02 -13.43
CA THR A 199 3.31 -0.62 -14.30
C THR A 199 2.32 0.41 -14.83
N SER A 200 1.91 1.38 -14.00
CA SER A 200 0.97 2.45 -14.40
C SER A 200 1.49 3.35 -15.50
N THR A 201 2.79 3.59 -15.57
CA THR A 201 3.41 4.41 -16.62
C THR A 201 3.60 3.63 -17.91
N MET A 202 3.84 2.31 -17.81
CA MET A 202 4.09 1.44 -18.97
C MET A 202 2.81 0.84 -19.57
N GLY A 203 1.75 0.64 -18.78
CA GLY A 203 0.51 -0.04 -19.21
C GLY A 203 0.64 -1.57 -19.27
N LYS A 204 1.72 -2.10 -18.77
CA LYS A 204 2.04 -3.54 -18.72
C LYS A 204 2.98 -3.83 -17.56
N LEU A 205 3.04 -5.06 -17.11
CA LEU A 205 4.08 -5.50 -16.19
C LEU A 205 5.46 -5.30 -16.84
N PRO A 206 6.39 -4.55 -16.20
CA PRO A 206 7.73 -4.32 -16.74
C PRO A 206 8.56 -5.61 -16.77
N THR A 207 9.68 -5.60 -17.46
CA THR A 207 10.74 -6.57 -17.21
C THR A 207 11.42 -6.28 -15.88
N PRO A 208 12.07 -7.28 -15.23
CA PRO A 208 12.86 -7.02 -14.02
C PRO A 208 13.90 -5.92 -14.20
N ALA A 209 14.54 -5.86 -15.36
CA ALA A 209 15.54 -4.83 -15.67
C ALA A 209 14.94 -3.42 -15.75
N GLU A 210 13.79 -3.25 -16.40
CA GLU A 210 13.06 -1.98 -16.46
C GLU A 210 12.63 -1.52 -15.06
N TYR A 211 12.06 -2.43 -14.27
CA TYR A 211 11.66 -2.14 -12.90
C TYR A 211 12.85 -1.71 -12.03
N LEU A 212 13.92 -2.50 -12.02
CA LEU A 212 15.10 -2.23 -11.19
C LEU A 212 15.84 -0.95 -11.61
N ALA A 213 15.81 -0.58 -12.89
CA ALA A 213 16.39 0.67 -13.36
C ALA A 213 15.64 1.87 -12.72
N VAL A 214 14.31 1.89 -12.80
CA VAL A 214 13.47 2.94 -12.19
C VAL A 214 13.63 2.96 -10.67
N TYR A 215 13.61 1.80 -10.02
CA TYR A 215 13.78 1.71 -8.57
C TYR A 215 15.13 2.28 -8.10
N LYS A 216 16.22 1.90 -8.77
CA LYS A 216 17.58 2.38 -8.45
C LYS A 216 17.74 3.88 -8.67
N GLU A 217 17.09 4.42 -9.68
CA GLU A 217 17.14 5.84 -10.00
C GLU A 217 16.30 6.69 -9.05
N LYS A 218 15.05 6.28 -8.78
CA LYS A 218 14.06 7.15 -8.14
C LYS A 218 13.80 6.84 -6.67
N VAL A 219 13.86 5.58 -6.27
CA VAL A 219 13.47 5.12 -4.92
C VAL A 219 14.68 4.89 -4.03
N ALA A 220 15.66 4.12 -4.51
CA ALA A 220 16.82 3.73 -3.71
C ALA A 220 17.60 4.91 -3.09
N PRO A 221 17.79 6.06 -3.77
CA PRO A 221 18.47 7.22 -3.19
C PRO A 221 17.73 7.87 -2.02
N LYS A 222 16.41 7.63 -1.93
CA LYS A 222 15.51 8.24 -0.94
C LYS A 222 14.96 7.24 0.09
N LYS A 223 15.49 6.03 0.14
CA LYS A 223 14.99 4.95 1.00
C LYS A 223 14.89 5.32 2.49
N ASP A 224 15.76 6.21 2.96
CA ASP A 224 15.80 6.66 4.36
C ASP A 224 14.77 7.78 4.64
N GLU A 225 14.18 8.39 3.59
CA GLU A 225 13.14 9.41 3.66
C GLU A 225 11.73 8.83 3.42
N ILE A 226 11.65 7.67 2.79
CA ILE A 226 10.42 6.92 2.48
C ILE A 226 9.97 6.11 3.71
#